data_a361d4162cd4c6dd1a85abd4dde7c568
#
_entry.id   a361d4162cd4c6dd1a85abd4dde7c568
#
_cell.length_a   1.000
_cell.length_b   1.000
_cell.length_c   1.000
_cell.angle_alpha   90.00
_cell.angle_beta   90.00
_cell.angle_gamma   90.00
#
_symmetry.space_group_name_H-M   'P 1'
#
loop_
_entity.id
_entity.type
_entity.pdbx_description
1 polymer ?
#
loop_
_entity_poly.entity_id
_entity_poly.type
_entity_poly.pdbx_seq_one_letter_code
_entity_poly.pdbx_strand_id
1 'polypeptide(L)'
;MDAGAAPSPFSPGRLGPIELRNRVITDLFEPGSVMKPVTIALALESGLVRPDSRFQTAPGKLTIGTATISDSHAHGNLTVAEIIEKSSNIGTAKIALQMQPKAMWEFYTGLGFGQVPKIGFPGATPGRVRPYANWRPIEQATMSYGYGLSVSLAQIARAYTVFARDGDLLPLSMSKLQVPPQGVRVISAKTAAQVRDMLELATGPGGTAPKAQVVGYRVAGKTGTARKQLHGHYLEGKYIGSFVGFAPASNPRVIVAVMIDE
;
A
#
# COMPACT_ATOMS: atom_id res chain seq x y z
N MET A 1 -27.28 -12.54 -2.10
CA MET A 1 -26.43 -11.75 -1.16
C MET A 1 -26.58 -10.31 -1.58
N ASP A 2 -27.31 -9.54 -0.80
CA ASP A 2 -27.41 -8.11 -1.04
C ASP A 2 -26.02 -7.50 -0.89
N ALA A 3 -25.47 -7.05 -1.99
CA ALA A 3 -24.39 -6.08 -1.96
C ALA A 3 -25.01 -4.83 -1.32
N GLY A 4 -24.84 -4.69 -0.02
CA GLY A 4 -25.33 -3.53 0.70
C GLY A 4 -24.81 -2.30 0.01
N ALA A 5 -25.69 -1.56 -0.65
CA ALA A 5 -25.35 -0.28 -1.24
C ALA A 5 -24.71 0.56 -0.13
N ALA A 6 -23.58 1.16 -0.43
CA ALA A 6 -22.96 2.12 0.49
C ALA A 6 -24.06 3.12 0.88
N PRO A 7 -24.21 3.43 2.20
CA PRO A 7 -25.27 4.32 2.64
C PRO A 7 -25.16 5.65 1.91
N SER A 8 -26.28 6.10 1.35
CA SER A 8 -26.32 7.39 0.67
C SER A 8 -26.12 8.50 1.71
N PRO A 9 -25.15 9.39 1.55
CA PRO A 9 -24.98 10.53 2.43
C PRO A 9 -26.19 11.49 2.42
N PHE A 10 -27.10 11.30 1.47
CA PHE A 10 -28.31 12.11 1.30
C PHE A 10 -29.55 11.55 2.02
N SER A 11 -29.43 10.40 2.71
CA SER A 11 -30.55 9.79 3.44
C SER A 11 -30.15 9.27 4.83
N PRO A 12 -29.49 10.09 5.67
CA PRO A 12 -28.94 9.62 6.95
C PRO A 12 -30.01 9.18 7.96
N GLY A 13 -31.22 9.68 7.87
CA GLY A 13 -32.29 9.39 8.84
C GLY A 13 -32.85 7.97 8.80
N ARG A 14 -32.43 7.13 7.83
CA ARG A 14 -32.85 5.72 7.70
C ARG A 14 -31.73 4.73 8.03
N LEU A 15 -30.57 5.23 8.46
CA LEU A 15 -29.38 4.42 8.65
C LEU A 15 -29.14 4.18 10.14
N GLY A 16 -28.77 2.96 10.49
CA GLY A 16 -28.31 2.61 11.82
C GLY A 16 -26.88 3.08 12.11
N PRO A 17 -26.41 3.01 13.37
CA PRO A 17 -25.06 3.46 13.75
C PRO A 17 -23.93 2.79 12.95
N ILE A 18 -24.10 1.56 12.51
CA ILE A 18 -23.11 0.81 11.74
C ILE A 18 -23.00 1.38 10.33
N GLU A 19 -24.14 1.72 9.72
CA GLU A 19 -24.23 2.24 8.36
C GLU A 19 -23.77 3.69 8.26
N LEU A 20 -23.86 4.45 9.37
CA LEU A 20 -23.37 5.82 9.47
C LEU A 20 -21.85 5.89 9.65
N ARG A 21 -21.20 4.77 9.94
CA ARG A 21 -19.74 4.73 10.13
C ARG A 21 -19.01 4.94 8.81
N ASN A 22 -18.08 5.88 8.78
CA ASN A 22 -17.22 6.08 7.63
C ASN A 22 -16.11 5.01 7.58
N ARG A 23 -16.38 3.91 6.88
CA ARG A 23 -15.48 2.75 6.80
C ARG A 23 -14.11 3.06 6.22
N VAL A 24 -13.99 4.11 5.40
CA VAL A 24 -12.72 4.54 4.80
C VAL A 24 -11.69 4.93 5.86
N ILE A 25 -12.12 5.45 7.01
CA ILE A 25 -11.26 5.93 8.09
C ILE A 25 -11.31 5.07 9.36
N THR A 26 -12.34 4.23 9.51
CA THR A 26 -12.54 3.42 10.71
C THR A 26 -12.10 1.97 10.55
N ASP A 27 -12.29 1.38 9.35
CA ASP A 27 -11.99 -0.02 9.12
C ASP A 27 -10.50 -0.22 8.84
N LEU A 28 -9.93 -1.16 9.56
CA LEU A 28 -8.52 -1.51 9.47
C LEU A 28 -8.35 -2.84 8.75
N PHE A 29 -7.36 -2.91 7.90
CA PHE A 29 -6.97 -4.13 7.19
C PHE A 29 -5.46 -4.22 7.02
N GLU A 30 -4.95 -5.40 6.81
CA GLU A 30 -3.57 -5.60 6.36
C GLU A 30 -3.49 -5.22 4.88
N PRO A 31 -2.66 -4.23 4.49
CA PRO A 31 -2.69 -3.68 3.13
C PRO A 31 -2.20 -4.66 2.06
N GLY A 32 -1.46 -5.69 2.45
CA GLY A 32 -0.88 -6.63 1.49
C GLY A 32 0.01 -5.90 0.47
N SER A 33 -0.02 -6.36 -0.76
CA SER A 33 0.90 -5.93 -1.81
C SER A 33 0.82 -4.44 -2.20
N VAL A 34 -0.19 -3.69 -1.79
CA VAL A 34 -0.21 -2.23 -1.98
C VAL A 34 0.83 -1.51 -1.09
N MET A 35 1.44 -2.23 -0.14
CA MET A 35 2.54 -1.73 0.69
C MET A 35 3.90 -1.79 -0.02
N LYS A 36 4.08 -2.68 -1.00
CA LYS A 36 5.37 -2.89 -1.67
C LYS A 36 5.99 -1.62 -2.27
N PRO A 37 5.24 -0.75 -2.97
CA PRO A 37 5.78 0.51 -3.48
C PRO A 37 6.35 1.41 -2.39
N VAL A 38 5.75 1.40 -1.19
CA VAL A 38 6.25 2.16 -0.04
C VAL A 38 7.62 1.63 0.41
N THR A 39 7.75 0.32 0.54
CA THR A 39 9.02 -0.33 0.91
C THR A 39 10.11 -0.09 -0.14
N ILE A 40 9.77 -0.25 -1.42
CA ILE A 40 10.72 -0.03 -2.53
C ILE A 40 11.13 1.45 -2.63
N ALA A 41 10.22 2.39 -2.36
CA ALA A 41 10.55 3.81 -2.32
C ALA A 41 11.65 4.11 -1.29
N LEU A 42 11.58 3.54 -0.09
CA LEU A 42 12.63 3.68 0.92
C LEU A 42 13.98 3.11 0.44
N ALA A 43 13.96 1.94 -0.19
CA ALA A 43 15.16 1.29 -0.68
C ALA A 43 15.82 2.08 -1.82
N LEU A 44 15.04 2.70 -2.70
CA LEU A 44 15.51 3.59 -3.77
C LEU A 44 16.05 4.90 -3.20
N GLU A 45 15.32 5.52 -2.26
CA GLU A 45 15.69 6.80 -1.65
C GLU A 45 17.00 6.70 -0.87
N SER A 46 17.20 5.59 -0.16
CA SER A 46 18.45 5.31 0.56
C SER A 46 19.61 4.89 -0.33
N GLY A 47 19.40 4.73 -1.63
CA GLY A 47 20.42 4.27 -2.57
C GLY A 47 20.78 2.78 -2.43
N LEU A 48 20.02 2.01 -1.62
CA LEU A 48 20.26 0.59 -1.43
C LEU A 48 20.08 -0.21 -2.72
N VAL A 49 19.10 0.20 -3.54
CA VAL A 49 18.81 -0.42 -4.83
C VAL A 49 18.58 0.64 -5.91
N ARG A 50 18.66 0.21 -7.16
CA ARG A 50 18.23 0.95 -8.35
C ARG A 50 17.09 0.19 -9.04
N PRO A 51 16.31 0.82 -9.94
CA PRO A 51 15.23 0.15 -10.66
C PRO A 51 15.66 -1.13 -11.39
N ASP A 52 16.89 -1.17 -11.86
CA ASP A 52 17.51 -2.28 -12.61
C ASP A 52 18.26 -3.29 -11.73
N SER A 53 18.40 -3.05 -10.43
CA SER A 53 19.01 -4.00 -9.47
C SER A 53 18.22 -5.31 -9.47
N ARG A 54 18.93 -6.45 -9.48
CA ARG A 54 18.32 -7.77 -9.68
C ARG A 54 18.33 -8.62 -8.42
N PHE A 55 17.25 -9.37 -8.24
CA PHE A 55 17.05 -10.29 -7.12
C PHE A 55 16.54 -11.63 -7.60
N GLN A 56 17.23 -12.70 -7.21
CA GLN A 56 16.79 -14.07 -7.50
C GLN A 56 15.58 -14.41 -6.63
N THR A 57 14.46 -14.79 -7.26
CA THR A 57 13.20 -15.14 -6.58
C THR A 57 12.80 -16.61 -6.78
N ALA A 58 13.51 -17.36 -7.65
CA ALA A 58 13.33 -18.80 -7.75
C ALA A 58 13.75 -19.52 -6.45
N PRO A 59 13.12 -20.62 -6.12
CA PRO A 59 12.04 -21.36 -6.80
C PRO A 59 10.63 -20.86 -6.45
N GLY A 60 10.45 -19.61 -6.04
CA GLY A 60 9.17 -19.04 -5.60
C GLY A 60 8.88 -19.25 -4.13
N LYS A 61 9.90 -19.63 -3.33
CA LYS A 61 9.84 -19.82 -1.87
C LYS A 61 11.10 -19.25 -1.22
N LEU A 62 10.93 -18.61 -0.05
CA LEU A 62 12.00 -18.08 0.79
C LEU A 62 11.73 -18.47 2.24
N THR A 63 12.61 -19.27 2.84
CA THR A 63 12.50 -19.65 4.24
C THR A 63 13.33 -18.73 5.11
N ILE A 64 12.73 -18.21 6.19
CA ILE A 64 13.36 -17.35 7.19
C ILE A 64 13.04 -17.98 8.57
N GLY A 65 14.04 -18.57 9.19
CA GLY A 65 13.82 -19.39 10.39
C GLY A 65 12.91 -20.59 10.08
N THR A 66 11.77 -20.68 10.76
CA THR A 66 10.76 -21.74 10.56
C THR A 66 9.64 -21.34 9.61
N ALA A 67 9.60 -20.09 9.16
CA ALA A 67 8.52 -19.58 8.32
C ALA A 67 8.94 -19.52 6.84
N THR A 68 8.00 -19.78 5.93
CA THR A 68 8.22 -19.72 4.50
C THR A 68 7.32 -18.67 3.85
N ILE A 69 7.93 -17.74 3.11
CA ILE A 69 7.29 -16.77 2.24
C ILE A 69 7.21 -17.39 0.84
N SER A 70 6.08 -17.20 0.17
CA SER A 70 5.89 -17.68 -1.20
C SER A 70 5.42 -16.55 -2.11
N ASP A 71 5.84 -16.59 -3.35
CA ASP A 71 5.23 -15.85 -4.45
C ASP A 71 4.03 -16.63 -4.99
N SER A 72 3.06 -15.93 -5.58
CA SER A 72 1.91 -16.56 -6.25
C SER A 72 2.33 -17.37 -7.48
N HIS A 73 3.40 -16.94 -8.14
CA HIS A 73 4.02 -17.60 -9.27
C HIS A 73 5.53 -17.63 -9.06
N ALA A 74 6.18 -18.72 -9.45
CA ALA A 74 7.64 -18.78 -9.43
C ALA A 74 8.21 -17.89 -10.54
N HIS A 75 9.13 -17.02 -10.15
CA HIS A 75 9.90 -16.19 -11.07
C HIS A 75 11.39 -16.54 -10.95
N GLY A 76 12.16 -16.07 -11.91
CA GLY A 76 13.62 -16.19 -11.88
C GLY A 76 14.27 -14.98 -11.23
N ASN A 77 15.17 -14.36 -11.94
CA ASN A 77 15.90 -13.18 -11.52
C ASN A 77 15.15 -11.92 -11.97
N LEU A 78 14.50 -11.23 -11.03
CA LEU A 78 13.69 -10.04 -11.26
C LEU A 78 14.47 -8.77 -10.96
N THR A 79 14.30 -7.73 -11.78
CA THR A 79 14.68 -6.36 -11.42
C THR A 79 13.76 -5.80 -10.33
N VAL A 80 14.14 -4.71 -9.66
CA VAL A 80 13.27 -4.01 -8.69
C VAL A 80 11.97 -3.56 -9.36
N ALA A 81 12.04 -3.11 -10.60
CA ALA A 81 10.84 -2.74 -11.38
C ALA A 81 9.92 -3.95 -11.61
N GLU A 82 10.47 -5.08 -12.02
CA GLU A 82 9.73 -6.32 -12.22
C GLU A 82 9.17 -6.90 -10.90
N ILE A 83 9.85 -6.68 -9.76
CA ILE A 83 9.32 -7.05 -8.42
C ILE A 83 7.99 -6.34 -8.14
N ILE A 84 7.86 -5.06 -8.48
CA ILE A 84 6.59 -4.32 -8.36
C ILE A 84 5.59 -4.79 -9.41
N GLU A 85 6.00 -4.91 -10.67
CA GLU A 85 5.16 -5.36 -11.78
C GLU A 85 4.51 -6.72 -11.49
N LYS A 86 5.34 -7.72 -11.14
CA LYS A 86 4.92 -9.10 -10.86
C LYS A 86 4.41 -9.29 -9.43
N SER A 87 4.55 -8.27 -8.58
CA SER A 87 4.14 -8.33 -7.18
C SER A 87 4.86 -9.40 -6.35
N SER A 88 6.18 -9.60 -6.55
CA SER A 88 6.95 -10.61 -5.82
C SER A 88 7.08 -10.27 -4.33
N ASN A 89 6.62 -11.17 -3.46
CA ASN A 89 6.82 -11.12 -2.02
C ASN A 89 8.30 -11.36 -1.68
N ILE A 90 8.90 -12.35 -2.36
CA ILE A 90 10.28 -12.77 -2.14
C ILE A 90 11.25 -11.66 -2.49
N GLY A 91 11.06 -11.02 -3.65
CA GLY A 91 11.90 -9.90 -4.08
C GLY A 91 11.82 -8.75 -3.09
N THR A 92 10.60 -8.37 -2.69
CA THR A 92 10.39 -7.29 -1.71
C THR A 92 10.98 -7.64 -0.34
N ALA A 93 10.79 -8.87 0.15
CA ALA A 93 11.36 -9.33 1.42
C ALA A 93 12.89 -9.31 1.41
N LYS A 94 13.52 -9.76 0.33
CA LYS A 94 14.99 -9.74 0.18
C LYS A 94 15.56 -8.32 0.19
N ILE A 95 14.87 -7.36 -0.39
CA ILE A 95 15.25 -5.95 -0.33
C ILE A 95 15.08 -5.43 1.10
N ALA A 96 13.93 -5.69 1.70
CA ALA A 96 13.63 -5.22 3.06
C ALA A 96 14.61 -5.74 4.11
N LEU A 97 15.04 -6.98 4.00
CA LEU A 97 16.01 -7.59 4.93
C LEU A 97 17.42 -6.96 4.86
N GLN A 98 17.72 -6.18 3.83
CA GLN A 98 18.97 -5.41 3.73
C GLN A 98 18.85 -4.03 4.39
N MET A 99 17.64 -3.59 4.73
CA MET A 99 17.40 -2.31 5.41
C MET A 99 17.46 -2.46 6.93
N GLN A 100 17.77 -1.36 7.62
CA GLN A 100 17.65 -1.34 9.06
C GLN A 100 16.17 -1.33 9.47
N PRO A 101 15.72 -2.19 10.42
CA PRO A 101 14.34 -2.20 10.88
C PRO A 101 13.84 -0.83 11.37
N LYS A 102 14.74 -0.08 12.03
CA LYS A 102 14.47 1.29 12.49
C LYS A 102 14.11 2.22 11.33
N ALA A 103 14.88 2.20 10.25
CA ALA A 103 14.64 3.06 9.08
C ALA A 103 13.29 2.74 8.42
N MET A 104 12.94 1.44 8.29
CA MET A 104 11.63 1.03 7.79
C MET A 104 10.50 1.53 8.69
N TRP A 105 10.64 1.37 10.00
CA TRP A 105 9.63 1.80 10.96
C TRP A 105 9.44 3.33 10.94
N GLU A 106 10.53 4.10 10.94
CA GLU A 106 10.50 5.56 10.87
C GLU A 106 9.84 6.04 9.58
N PHE A 107 10.14 5.40 8.46
CA PHE A 107 9.54 5.73 7.17
C PHE A 107 8.03 5.44 7.16
N TYR A 108 7.60 4.27 7.63
CA TYR A 108 6.18 3.90 7.68
C TYR A 108 5.38 4.80 8.61
N THR A 109 5.91 5.09 9.80
CA THR A 109 5.26 6.00 10.75
C THR A 109 5.30 7.44 10.26
N GLY A 110 6.35 7.87 9.57
CA GLY A 110 6.43 9.17 8.91
C GLY A 110 5.36 9.39 7.84
N LEU A 111 4.92 8.33 7.16
CA LEU A 111 3.78 8.35 6.25
C LEU A 111 2.42 8.39 6.97
N GLY A 112 2.41 8.23 8.29
CA GLY A 112 1.23 8.28 9.15
C GLY A 112 0.62 6.91 9.48
N PHE A 113 1.28 5.81 9.13
CA PHE A 113 0.82 4.49 9.57
C PHE A 113 1.04 4.33 11.08
N GLY A 114 0.05 3.76 11.77
CA GLY A 114 0.06 3.65 13.23
C GLY A 114 -0.29 4.96 13.96
N GLN A 115 -0.72 6.01 13.25
CA GLN A 115 -1.10 7.31 13.81
C GLN A 115 -2.52 7.68 13.40
N VAL A 116 -3.27 8.34 14.29
CA VAL A 116 -4.62 8.82 13.97
C VAL A 116 -4.52 9.87 12.86
N PRO A 117 -5.19 9.67 11.70
CA PRO A 117 -5.23 10.67 10.64
C PRO A 117 -5.86 11.98 11.12
N LYS A 118 -5.16 13.10 10.92
CA LYS A 118 -5.67 14.44 11.26
C LYS A 118 -6.54 14.96 10.13
N ILE A 119 -7.79 14.51 10.06
CA ILE A 119 -8.73 14.82 8.97
C ILE A 119 -9.91 15.69 9.41
N GLY A 120 -9.97 16.07 10.68
CA GLY A 120 -11.09 16.86 11.24
C GLY A 120 -12.43 16.11 11.30
N PHE A 121 -12.41 14.77 11.25
CA PHE A 121 -13.59 13.92 11.30
C PHE A 121 -13.47 12.89 12.44
N PRO A 122 -14.54 12.67 13.25
CA PRO A 122 -14.50 11.76 14.37
C PRO A 122 -14.39 10.29 13.92
N GLY A 123 -13.82 9.44 14.78
CA GLY A 123 -13.77 7.99 14.59
C GLY A 123 -12.59 7.49 13.73
N ALA A 124 -11.70 8.37 13.27
CA ALA A 124 -10.50 7.94 12.57
C ALA A 124 -9.62 7.05 13.46
N THR A 125 -9.17 5.91 12.93
CA THR A 125 -8.37 4.93 13.66
C THR A 125 -6.90 5.03 13.29
N PRO A 126 -5.96 4.79 14.24
CA PRO A 126 -4.52 4.91 13.98
C PRO A 126 -3.98 3.77 13.10
N GLY A 127 -4.67 2.62 13.06
CA GLY A 127 -4.03 1.40 12.57
C GLY A 127 -2.95 0.90 13.55
N ARG A 128 -2.05 0.04 13.05
CA ARG A 128 -0.99 -0.52 13.90
C ARG A 128 0.28 -0.76 13.11
N VAL A 129 1.38 -0.18 13.60
CA VAL A 129 2.76 -0.56 13.22
C VAL A 129 3.50 -0.83 14.51
N ARG A 130 3.93 -2.08 14.74
CA ARG A 130 4.66 -2.44 15.95
C ARG A 130 6.01 -1.74 16.01
N PRO A 131 6.55 -1.39 17.20
CA PRO A 131 7.89 -0.84 17.33
C PRO A 131 8.95 -1.77 16.75
N TYR A 132 9.89 -1.22 16.00
CA TYR A 132 10.92 -1.96 15.27
C TYR A 132 11.82 -2.84 16.16
N ALA A 133 12.03 -2.43 17.42
CA ALA A 133 12.85 -3.19 18.37
C ALA A 133 12.33 -4.62 18.63
N ASN A 134 11.06 -4.87 18.34
CA ASN A 134 10.41 -6.16 18.53
C ASN A 134 10.32 -6.97 17.22
N TRP A 135 10.90 -6.51 16.12
CA TRP A 135 10.80 -7.21 14.85
C TRP A 135 11.84 -8.30 14.73
N ARG A 136 11.36 -9.52 14.54
CA ARG A 136 12.20 -10.61 14.04
C ARG A 136 12.39 -10.47 12.53
N PRO A 137 13.41 -11.08 11.91
CA PRO A 137 13.62 -11.00 10.47
C PRO A 137 12.39 -11.37 9.63
N ILE A 138 11.62 -12.38 10.06
CA ILE A 138 10.38 -12.75 9.34
C ILE A 138 9.32 -11.64 9.41
N GLU A 139 9.23 -10.91 10.52
CA GLU A 139 8.26 -9.83 10.69
C GLU A 139 8.66 -8.61 9.86
N GLN A 140 9.95 -8.28 9.80
CA GLN A 140 10.47 -7.25 8.89
C GLN A 140 10.15 -7.61 7.44
N ALA A 141 10.39 -8.86 7.05
CA ALA A 141 10.09 -9.35 5.72
C ALA A 141 8.60 -9.26 5.39
N THR A 142 7.70 -9.72 6.28
CA THR A 142 6.26 -9.72 6.02
C THR A 142 5.67 -8.32 6.00
N MET A 143 6.13 -7.40 6.86
CA MET A 143 5.70 -6.00 6.84
C MET A 143 6.05 -5.30 5.54
N SER A 144 7.13 -5.68 4.88
CA SER A 144 7.56 -5.08 3.62
C SER A 144 6.53 -5.23 2.50
N TYR A 145 5.71 -6.26 2.56
CA TYR A 145 4.62 -6.50 1.59
C TYR A 145 3.23 -6.50 2.25
N GLY A 146 3.12 -5.84 3.42
CA GLY A 146 1.85 -5.42 4.00
C GLY A 146 1.17 -6.41 4.95
N TYR A 147 1.90 -7.36 5.56
CA TYR A 147 1.41 -8.23 6.62
C TYR A 147 2.02 -7.87 7.98
N GLY A 148 1.26 -8.04 9.05
CA GLY A 148 1.71 -7.71 10.42
C GLY A 148 1.62 -6.24 10.79
N LEU A 149 1.04 -5.42 9.92
CA LEU A 149 0.60 -4.06 10.19
C LEU A 149 -0.85 -3.88 9.74
N SER A 150 -1.54 -2.89 10.29
CA SER A 150 -2.90 -2.55 9.85
C SER A 150 -3.05 -1.07 9.58
N VAL A 151 -3.80 -0.75 8.53
CA VAL A 151 -4.04 0.62 8.08
C VAL A 151 -5.51 0.80 7.68
N SER A 152 -5.98 2.03 7.67
CA SER A 152 -7.25 2.38 7.03
C SER A 152 -7.04 2.68 5.54
N LEU A 153 -8.11 2.63 4.76
CA LEU A 153 -8.07 2.96 3.35
C LEU A 153 -7.61 4.41 3.11
N ALA A 154 -8.01 5.33 4.00
CA ALA A 154 -7.55 6.72 3.96
C ALA A 154 -6.03 6.85 4.19
N GLN A 155 -5.45 6.08 5.12
CA GLN A 155 -4.02 6.12 5.37
C GLN A 155 -3.22 5.64 4.16
N ILE A 156 -3.62 4.54 3.52
CA ILE A 156 -2.90 4.04 2.34
C ILE A 156 -3.07 4.98 1.14
N ALA A 157 -4.27 5.55 0.92
CA ALA A 157 -4.49 6.57 -0.12
C ALA A 157 -3.61 7.80 0.11
N ARG A 158 -3.49 8.26 1.37
CA ARG A 158 -2.59 9.36 1.73
C ARG A 158 -1.13 9.04 1.44
N ALA A 159 -0.65 7.85 1.78
CA ALA A 159 0.72 7.44 1.51
C ALA A 159 1.05 7.49 0.00
N TYR A 160 0.08 7.16 -0.86
CA TYR A 160 0.26 7.24 -2.31
C TYR A 160 0.33 8.67 -2.86
N THR A 161 -0.04 9.71 -2.07
CA THR A 161 0.21 11.10 -2.48
C THR A 161 1.69 11.36 -2.69
N VAL A 162 2.57 10.68 -1.96
CA VAL A 162 4.03 10.80 -2.12
C VAL A 162 4.46 10.47 -3.54
N PHE A 163 3.85 9.45 -4.16
CA PHE A 163 4.16 9.08 -5.54
C PHE A 163 3.48 10.01 -6.56
N ALA A 164 2.28 10.48 -6.23
CA ALA A 164 1.50 11.37 -7.09
C ALA A 164 1.97 12.83 -7.07
N ARG A 165 2.75 13.25 -6.06
CA ARG A 165 3.14 14.64 -5.81
C ARG A 165 4.65 14.81 -5.66
N ASP A 166 5.41 14.11 -6.49
CA ASP A 166 6.87 14.23 -6.60
C ASP A 166 7.62 14.09 -5.26
N GLY A 167 7.09 13.28 -4.36
CA GLY A 167 7.69 12.97 -3.07
C GLY A 167 7.08 13.69 -1.88
N ASP A 168 6.03 14.48 -2.08
CA ASP A 168 5.35 15.21 -1.01
C ASP A 168 4.16 14.43 -0.46
N LEU A 169 4.14 14.23 0.85
CA LEU A 169 3.02 13.69 1.58
C LEU A 169 2.01 14.79 1.88
N LEU A 170 0.80 14.69 1.34
CA LEU A 170 -0.26 15.67 1.55
C LEU A 170 -1.05 15.39 2.84
N PRO A 171 -1.50 16.44 3.56
CA PRO A 171 -2.51 16.27 4.58
C PRO A 171 -3.86 15.89 3.94
N LEU A 172 -4.66 15.10 4.67
CA LEU A 172 -6.03 14.79 4.27
C LEU A 172 -7.00 15.84 4.79
N SER A 173 -8.05 16.12 4.00
CA SER A 173 -9.19 16.94 4.42
C SER A 173 -10.48 16.30 3.92
N MET A 174 -11.51 16.26 4.77
CA MET A 174 -12.87 15.87 4.40
C MET A 174 -13.66 17.05 3.83
N SER A 175 -13.16 18.27 4.03
CA SER A 175 -13.75 19.48 3.50
C SER A 175 -12.96 19.98 2.28
N LYS A 176 -13.66 20.60 1.33
CA LYS A 176 -13.01 21.29 0.22
C LYS A 176 -12.15 22.44 0.75
N LEU A 177 -10.88 22.41 0.41
CA LEU A 177 -9.94 23.48 0.77
C LEU A 177 -9.97 24.58 -0.30
N GLN A 178 -9.94 25.84 0.13
CA GLN A 178 -9.85 26.99 -0.77
C GLN A 178 -8.45 27.14 -1.36
N VAL A 179 -7.44 26.78 -0.59
CA VAL A 179 -6.02 26.80 -0.99
C VAL A 179 -5.48 25.38 -0.95
N PRO A 180 -4.76 24.93 -1.99
CA PRO A 180 -4.11 23.62 -1.97
C PRO A 180 -3.22 23.47 -0.74
N PRO A 181 -3.29 22.34 -0.02
CA PRO A 181 -2.47 22.16 1.16
C PRO A 181 -1.00 21.98 0.78
N GLN A 182 -0.12 22.53 1.61
CA GLN A 182 1.30 22.28 1.49
C GLN A 182 1.62 20.85 1.94
N GLY A 183 2.35 20.10 1.10
CA GLY A 183 2.87 18.78 1.43
C GLY A 183 4.17 18.85 2.25
N VAL A 184 4.50 17.73 2.86
CA VAL A 184 5.80 17.53 3.51
C VAL A 184 6.63 16.60 2.64
N ARG A 185 7.84 17.02 2.27
CA ARG A 185 8.78 16.20 1.49
C ARG A 185 9.19 14.96 2.29
N VAL A 186 8.94 13.78 1.71
CA VAL A 186 9.26 12.47 2.31
C VAL A 186 10.34 11.75 1.53
N ILE A 187 10.28 11.83 0.20
CA ILE A 187 11.29 11.29 -0.72
C ILE A 187 11.60 12.30 -1.81
N SER A 188 12.66 12.07 -2.56
CA SER A 188 13.02 12.90 -3.72
C SER A 188 12.01 12.74 -4.85
N ALA A 189 11.89 13.78 -5.70
CA ALA A 189 11.08 13.72 -6.91
C ALA A 189 11.55 12.59 -7.86
N LYS A 190 12.86 12.32 -7.87
CA LYS A 190 13.46 11.23 -8.64
C LYS A 190 12.91 9.87 -8.19
N THR A 191 12.93 9.59 -6.89
CA THR A 191 12.40 8.34 -6.33
C THR A 191 10.90 8.22 -6.59
N ALA A 192 10.14 9.30 -6.40
CA ALA A 192 8.70 9.30 -6.70
C ALA A 192 8.42 8.97 -8.18
N ALA A 193 9.18 9.55 -9.12
CA ALA A 193 9.06 9.25 -10.54
C ALA A 193 9.38 7.77 -10.85
N GLN A 194 10.47 7.24 -10.29
CA GLN A 194 10.84 5.83 -10.47
C GLN A 194 9.73 4.88 -9.97
N VAL A 195 9.13 5.17 -8.83
CA VAL A 195 8.01 4.36 -8.31
C VAL A 195 6.76 4.50 -9.19
N ARG A 196 6.47 5.70 -9.71
CA ARG A 196 5.37 5.89 -10.69
C ARG A 196 5.54 5.00 -11.91
N ASP A 197 6.75 4.97 -12.49
CA ASP A 197 7.04 4.14 -13.66
C ASP A 197 6.82 2.65 -13.36
N MET A 198 7.24 2.18 -12.17
CA MET A 198 7.00 0.81 -11.73
C MET A 198 5.51 0.49 -11.53
N LEU A 199 4.75 1.45 -10.98
CA LEU A 199 3.31 1.31 -10.76
C LEU A 199 2.54 1.31 -12.10
N GLU A 200 3.06 1.98 -13.12
CA GLU A 200 2.51 1.95 -14.47
C GLU A 200 2.76 0.59 -15.15
N LEU A 201 3.94 -0.02 -14.94
CA LEU A 201 4.20 -1.41 -15.37
C LEU A 201 3.21 -2.38 -14.70
N ALA A 202 2.91 -2.20 -13.42
CA ALA A 202 1.97 -3.06 -12.69
C ALA A 202 0.52 -2.99 -13.21
N THR A 203 0.13 -1.89 -13.85
CA THR A 203 -1.17 -1.76 -14.54
C THR A 203 -1.09 -2.10 -16.03
N GLY A 204 0.11 -2.30 -16.58
CA GLY A 204 0.34 -2.71 -17.94
C GLY A 204 -0.01 -4.18 -18.21
N PRO A 205 0.11 -4.64 -19.46
CA PRO A 205 -0.28 -6.00 -19.87
C PRO A 205 0.45 -7.12 -19.13
N GLY A 206 1.71 -6.86 -18.71
CA GLY A 206 2.53 -7.81 -17.96
C GLY A 206 2.32 -7.74 -16.44
N GLY A 207 1.59 -6.77 -15.95
CA GLY A 207 1.38 -6.50 -14.53
C GLY A 207 0.21 -7.27 -13.91
N THR A 208 -0.06 -6.97 -12.64
CA THR A 208 -1.14 -7.62 -11.86
C THR A 208 -2.48 -6.88 -11.98
N ALA A 209 -2.51 -5.68 -12.59
CA ALA A 209 -3.70 -4.83 -12.65
C ALA A 209 -4.04 -4.34 -14.08
N PRO A 210 -4.01 -5.17 -15.14
CA PRO A 210 -4.32 -4.71 -16.51
C PRO A 210 -5.76 -4.20 -16.65
N LYS A 211 -6.68 -4.64 -15.80
CA LYS A 211 -8.08 -4.17 -15.77
C LYS A 211 -8.23 -2.74 -15.23
N ALA A 212 -7.19 -2.16 -14.64
CA ALA A 212 -7.20 -0.76 -14.17
C ALA A 212 -6.93 0.25 -15.29
N GLN A 213 -6.65 -0.20 -16.49
CA GLN A 213 -6.44 0.66 -17.66
C GLN A 213 -7.70 1.46 -18.00
N VAL A 214 -7.50 2.75 -18.29
CA VAL A 214 -8.56 3.67 -18.72
C VAL A 214 -8.18 4.23 -20.08
N VAL A 215 -9.09 4.08 -21.05
CA VAL A 215 -8.83 4.55 -22.43
C VAL A 215 -8.52 6.06 -22.40
N GLY A 216 -7.42 6.43 -23.05
CA GLY A 216 -6.95 7.83 -23.13
C GLY A 216 -6.12 8.29 -21.93
N TYR A 217 -5.90 7.46 -20.91
CA TYR A 217 -5.10 7.81 -19.73
C TYR A 217 -4.04 6.76 -19.43
N ARG A 218 -2.86 7.22 -19.03
CA ARG A 218 -1.87 6.37 -18.39
C ARG A 218 -2.24 6.24 -16.92
N VAL A 219 -2.39 5.01 -16.43
CA VAL A 219 -2.75 4.71 -15.04
C VAL A 219 -1.57 4.06 -14.36
N ALA A 220 -1.27 4.48 -13.15
CA ALA A 220 -0.28 3.86 -12.28
C ALA A 220 -0.97 3.35 -11.00
N GLY A 221 -0.70 2.12 -10.58
CA GLY A 221 -1.35 1.58 -9.40
C GLY A 221 -0.88 0.18 -9.03
N LYS A 222 -1.37 -0.30 -7.89
CA LYS A 222 -1.02 -1.60 -7.35
C LYS A 222 -2.23 -2.32 -6.79
N THR A 223 -2.37 -3.59 -7.10
CA THR A 223 -3.30 -4.51 -6.43
C THR A 223 -2.74 -4.99 -5.10
N GLY A 224 -3.63 -5.29 -4.17
CA GLY A 224 -3.35 -6.03 -2.95
C GLY A 224 -4.35 -7.16 -2.76
N THR A 225 -3.89 -8.26 -2.21
CA THR A 225 -4.72 -9.35 -1.73
C THR A 225 -4.14 -9.78 -0.39
N ALA A 226 -4.90 -9.61 0.67
CA ALA A 226 -4.50 -10.01 2.01
C ALA A 226 -5.51 -11.03 2.55
N ARG A 227 -5.05 -11.99 3.35
CA ARG A 227 -5.94 -12.88 4.08
C ARG A 227 -6.72 -12.09 5.11
N LYS A 228 -8.01 -12.34 5.21
CA LYS A 228 -8.83 -11.73 6.23
C LYS A 228 -8.43 -12.24 7.61
N GLN A 229 -8.24 -11.31 8.55
CA GLN A 229 -7.92 -11.63 9.93
C GLN A 229 -9.11 -11.37 10.83
N LEU A 230 -9.42 -12.31 11.71
CA LEU A 230 -10.43 -12.16 12.75
C LEU A 230 -9.86 -12.65 14.08
N HIS A 231 -9.90 -11.80 15.12
CA HIS A 231 -9.38 -12.09 16.45
C HIS A 231 -7.93 -12.62 16.47
N GLY A 232 -7.09 -12.09 15.56
CA GLY A 232 -5.67 -12.47 15.47
C GLY A 232 -5.37 -13.74 14.66
N HIS A 233 -6.38 -14.39 14.09
CA HIS A 233 -6.24 -15.58 13.25
C HIS A 233 -6.64 -15.27 11.80
N TYR A 234 -5.90 -15.83 10.85
CA TYR A 234 -6.27 -15.76 9.44
C TYR A 234 -7.41 -16.74 9.13
N LEU A 235 -8.45 -16.23 8.50
CA LEU A 235 -9.56 -17.04 8.02
C LEU A 235 -9.15 -17.78 6.74
N GLU A 236 -9.46 -19.06 6.68
CA GLU A 236 -9.22 -19.86 5.48
C GLU A 236 -10.18 -19.47 4.36
N GLY A 237 -9.64 -19.30 3.15
CA GLY A 237 -10.43 -18.96 1.97
C GLY A 237 -11.06 -17.57 1.97
N LYS A 238 -10.79 -16.72 2.99
CA LYS A 238 -11.31 -15.34 3.06
C LYS A 238 -10.20 -14.33 2.81
N TYR A 239 -10.49 -13.37 1.93
CA TYR A 239 -9.53 -12.37 1.48
C TYR A 239 -10.13 -10.97 1.48
N ILE A 240 -9.24 -9.99 1.63
CA ILE A 240 -9.53 -8.59 1.34
C ILE A 240 -8.78 -8.24 0.06
N GLY A 241 -9.53 -7.93 -0.98
CA GLY A 241 -9.00 -7.39 -2.23
C GLY A 241 -8.84 -5.89 -2.13
N SER A 242 -7.73 -5.35 -2.61
CA SER A 242 -7.50 -3.91 -2.65
C SER A 242 -6.83 -3.45 -3.93
N PHE A 243 -7.04 -2.19 -4.28
CA PHE A 243 -6.32 -1.48 -5.33
C PHE A 243 -6.09 -0.05 -4.89
N VAL A 244 -4.89 0.46 -5.13
CA VAL A 244 -4.58 1.88 -4.99
C VAL A 244 -3.84 2.33 -6.23
N GLY A 245 -4.33 3.38 -6.86
CA GLY A 245 -3.72 3.92 -8.07
C GLY A 245 -4.08 5.37 -8.29
N PHE A 246 -3.50 5.96 -9.30
CA PHE A 246 -3.72 7.34 -9.69
C PHE A 246 -3.63 7.53 -11.20
N ALA A 247 -4.27 8.57 -11.67
CA ALA A 247 -4.30 8.95 -13.08
C ALA A 247 -4.38 10.48 -13.23
N PRO A 248 -3.89 11.04 -14.36
CA PRO A 248 -2.91 10.45 -15.29
C PRO A 248 -1.57 10.17 -14.60
N ALA A 249 -0.85 9.11 -14.96
CA ALA A 249 0.44 8.80 -14.33
C ALA A 249 1.50 9.91 -14.55
N SER A 250 1.43 10.61 -15.69
CA SER A 250 2.34 11.72 -16.04
C SER A 250 2.14 12.98 -15.20
N ASN A 251 0.90 13.25 -14.76
CA ASN A 251 0.54 14.40 -13.92
C ASN A 251 -0.68 14.02 -13.07
N PRO A 252 -0.51 13.30 -11.96
CA PRO A 252 -1.61 12.75 -11.20
C PRO A 252 -2.58 13.80 -10.66
N ARG A 253 -3.87 13.61 -10.95
CA ARG A 253 -4.95 14.51 -10.54
C ARG A 253 -5.92 13.82 -9.57
N VAL A 254 -6.01 12.51 -9.65
CA VAL A 254 -6.93 11.70 -8.85
C VAL A 254 -6.17 10.50 -8.32
N ILE A 255 -6.36 10.19 -7.03
CA ILE A 255 -5.99 8.92 -6.42
C ILE A 255 -7.28 8.16 -6.13
N VAL A 256 -7.32 6.90 -6.52
CA VAL A 256 -8.42 5.99 -6.23
C VAL A 256 -7.89 4.87 -5.35
N ALA A 257 -8.52 4.66 -4.21
CA ALA A 257 -8.25 3.54 -3.33
C ALA A 257 -9.56 2.75 -3.11
N VAL A 258 -9.51 1.46 -3.36
CA VAL A 258 -10.67 0.57 -3.24
C VAL A 258 -10.28 -0.61 -2.37
N MET A 259 -11.20 -1.02 -1.51
CA MET A 259 -11.12 -2.24 -0.71
C MET A 259 -12.43 -3.00 -0.85
N ILE A 260 -12.33 -4.30 -1.12
CA ILE A 260 -13.45 -5.24 -1.17
C ILE A 260 -13.21 -6.28 -0.09
N ASP A 261 -14.16 -6.41 0.81
CA ASP A 261 -14.17 -7.35 1.92
C ASP A 261 -15.22 -8.43 1.65
N GLU A 262 -14.80 -9.69 1.64
CA GLU A 262 -15.69 -10.86 1.52
C GLU A 262 -16.15 -11.38 2.89
#